data_03bb1d3300c70c483fa0785c0e33f3a7
#
_entry.id   03bb1d3300c70c483fa0785c0e33f3a7
#
_cell.length_a   1.000
_cell.length_b   1.000
_cell.length_c   1.000
_cell.angle_alpha   90.00
_cell.angle_beta   90.00
_cell.angle_gamma   90.00
#
_symmetry.space_group_name_H-M   'P 1'
#
loop_
_entity.id
_entity.type
_entity.pdbx_description
1 polymer ?
#
loop_
_entity_poly.entity_id
_entity_poly.type
_entity_poly.pdbx_seq_one_letter_code
_entity_poly.pdbx_strand_id
1 'polypeptide(L)'
;MTRYDDFLNLKTAQFRSFRLTVFTGVSGSGKSTAIQWLIDHHHDFHNRPVVRVAGGGLDWTEPNVDDGLVVVDDIIRLKELAKVIRLLLRGNQVLLAAHLHPACFVPLRMVWPTHVWRTDLNREKLERHLQARHIEFTRAAVDSYCDEYGSSYLDMSHILERYPGCSFDRALRLFRKYCRLEQPTLTH
;
A
#
# COMPACT_ATOMS: atom_id res chain seq x y z
N MET A 1 15.04 -4.40 -9.91
CA MET A 1 14.52 -4.92 -8.62
C MET A 1 14.24 -3.70 -7.75
N THR A 2 12.97 -3.27 -7.66
CA THR A 2 12.56 -2.11 -6.84
C THR A 2 12.79 -2.45 -5.38
N ARG A 3 13.71 -1.74 -4.74
CA ARG A 3 14.00 -1.89 -3.32
C ARG A 3 12.82 -1.28 -2.58
N TYR A 4 11.96 -2.11 -2.01
CA TYR A 4 10.85 -1.65 -1.17
C TYR A 4 11.42 -1.24 0.19
N ASP A 5 11.10 -0.03 0.62
CA ASP A 5 11.55 0.48 1.91
C ASP A 5 10.53 0.17 2.99
N ASP A 6 11.02 -0.10 4.21
CA ASP A 6 10.16 -0.27 5.40
C ASP A 6 9.67 1.08 5.94
N PHE A 7 8.82 1.76 5.15
CA PHE A 7 8.31 3.08 5.52
C PHE A 7 7.32 3.06 6.69
N LEU A 8 6.83 1.88 7.07
CA LEU A 8 5.93 1.70 8.21
C LEU A 8 6.63 1.15 9.47
N ASN A 9 7.95 0.95 9.42
CA ASN A 9 8.74 0.33 10.50
C ASN A 9 8.23 -1.08 10.89
N LEU A 10 7.89 -1.88 9.89
CA LEU A 10 7.33 -3.23 10.08
C LEU A 10 8.36 -4.23 10.58
N LYS A 11 9.64 -3.95 10.38
CA LYS A 11 10.76 -4.84 10.74
C LYS A 11 10.75 -5.29 12.22
N THR A 12 10.32 -4.41 13.11
CA THR A 12 10.30 -4.66 14.56
C THR A 12 8.96 -5.20 15.07
N ALA A 13 7.94 -5.26 14.22
CA ALA A 13 6.62 -5.75 14.59
C ALA A 13 6.59 -7.28 14.61
N GLN A 14 5.74 -7.85 15.49
CA GLN A 14 5.51 -9.29 15.56
C GLN A 14 4.19 -9.63 14.89
N PHE A 15 4.23 -10.36 13.78
CA PHE A 15 3.04 -10.73 13.00
C PHE A 15 2.56 -12.17 13.25
N ARG A 16 3.42 -13.03 13.81
CA ARG A 16 3.15 -14.46 13.98
C ARG A 16 1.92 -14.74 14.84
N SER A 17 1.62 -13.83 15.79
CA SER A 17 0.46 -13.93 16.68
C SER A 17 -0.85 -13.48 16.03
N PHE A 18 -0.82 -12.80 14.89
CA PHE A 18 -2.00 -12.29 14.23
C PHE A 18 -2.49 -13.24 13.13
N ARG A 19 -3.78 -13.54 13.16
CA ARG A 19 -4.46 -14.29 12.08
C ARG A 19 -4.84 -13.36 10.92
N LEU A 20 -5.12 -12.09 11.23
CA LEU A 20 -5.45 -11.08 10.25
C LEU A 20 -4.57 -9.84 10.44
N THR A 21 -3.82 -9.47 9.43
CA THR A 21 -3.10 -8.20 9.37
C THR A 21 -3.68 -7.35 8.26
N VAL A 22 -4.20 -6.18 8.61
CA VAL A 22 -4.87 -5.28 7.68
C VAL A 22 -4.03 -4.03 7.47
N PHE A 23 -3.76 -3.69 6.22
CA PHE A 23 -3.24 -2.39 5.82
C PHE A 23 -4.38 -1.57 5.22
N THR A 24 -4.74 -0.46 5.86
CA THR A 24 -5.85 0.39 5.44
C THR A 24 -5.38 1.81 5.17
N GLY A 25 -5.93 2.42 4.13
CA GLY A 25 -5.59 3.78 3.71
C GLY A 25 -6.11 4.09 2.31
N VAL A 26 -5.89 5.31 1.87
CA VAL A 26 -6.29 5.78 0.53
C VAL A 26 -5.55 5.03 -0.58
N SER A 27 -6.01 5.17 -1.82
CA SER A 27 -5.28 4.64 -2.98
C SER A 27 -3.88 5.28 -3.06
N GLY A 28 -2.90 4.50 -3.51
CA GLY A 28 -1.51 4.99 -3.58
C GLY A 28 -0.79 5.15 -2.24
N SER A 29 -1.39 4.76 -1.11
CA SER A 29 -0.78 4.88 0.22
C SER A 29 0.27 3.81 0.55
N GLY A 30 0.60 2.93 -0.39
CA GLY A 30 1.64 1.92 -0.22
C GLY A 30 1.20 0.65 0.53
N LYS A 31 -0.09 0.35 0.61
CA LYS A 31 -0.61 -0.88 1.27
C LYS A 31 0.01 -2.15 0.68
N SER A 32 -0.11 -2.33 -0.63
CA SER A 32 0.43 -3.49 -1.35
C SER A 32 1.95 -3.55 -1.28
N THR A 33 2.61 -2.38 -1.28
CA THR A 33 4.08 -2.27 -1.08
C THR A 33 4.49 -2.74 0.31
N ALA A 34 3.73 -2.39 1.36
CA ALA A 34 3.98 -2.84 2.73
C ALA A 34 3.82 -4.36 2.85
N ILE A 35 2.76 -4.93 2.25
CA ILE A 35 2.54 -6.38 2.22
C ILE A 35 3.69 -7.08 1.47
N GLN A 36 4.10 -6.55 0.32
CA GLN A 36 5.22 -7.11 -0.44
C GLN A 36 6.51 -7.08 0.38
N TRP A 37 6.79 -5.96 1.05
CA TRP A 37 7.96 -5.84 1.91
C TRP A 37 7.96 -6.89 3.04
N LEU A 38 6.80 -7.13 3.69
CA LEU A 38 6.66 -8.17 4.72
C LEU A 38 7.00 -9.56 4.18
N ILE A 39 6.49 -9.91 3.02
CA ILE A 39 6.71 -11.23 2.41
C ILE A 39 8.18 -11.43 2.05
N ASP A 40 8.83 -10.38 1.56
CA ASP A 40 10.21 -10.49 1.06
C ASP A 40 11.25 -10.41 2.18
N HIS A 41 10.96 -9.70 3.28
CA HIS A 41 11.98 -9.34 4.26
C HIS A 41 11.65 -9.72 5.71
N HIS A 42 10.37 -9.87 6.07
CA HIS A 42 10.02 -10.12 7.46
C HIS A 42 10.15 -11.60 7.81
N HIS A 43 10.85 -11.92 8.91
CA HIS A 43 11.15 -13.29 9.34
C HIS A 43 9.91 -14.17 9.55
N ASP A 44 8.75 -13.59 9.90
CA ASP A 44 7.49 -14.33 10.08
C ASP A 44 6.89 -14.83 8.77
N PHE A 45 7.24 -14.21 7.64
CA PHE A 45 6.64 -14.48 6.32
C PHE A 45 7.65 -14.96 5.28
N HIS A 46 8.92 -14.64 5.47
CA HIS A 46 9.97 -14.99 4.52
C HIS A 46 10.01 -16.50 4.25
N ASN A 47 10.09 -16.88 2.98
CA ASN A 47 10.09 -18.27 2.51
C ASN A 47 8.79 -19.07 2.76
N ARG A 48 7.69 -18.44 3.17
CA ARG A 48 6.40 -19.11 3.24
C ARG A 48 5.70 -19.10 1.88
N PRO A 49 5.05 -20.21 1.48
CA PRO A 49 4.22 -20.20 0.29
C PRO A 49 3.06 -19.21 0.47
N VAL A 50 2.89 -18.32 -0.50
CA VAL A 50 1.89 -17.25 -0.45
C VAL A 50 0.92 -17.42 -1.60
N VAL A 51 -0.37 -17.45 -1.28
CA VAL A 51 -1.44 -17.37 -2.28
C VAL A 51 -1.93 -15.94 -2.36
N ARG A 52 -1.92 -15.35 -3.54
CA ARG A 52 -2.37 -13.98 -3.78
C ARG A 52 -3.71 -13.95 -4.48
N VAL A 53 -4.57 -13.08 -3.99
CA VAL A 53 -5.89 -12.82 -4.57
C VAL A 53 -6.03 -11.32 -4.78
N ALA A 54 -6.37 -10.92 -5.99
CA ALA A 54 -6.73 -9.54 -6.27
C ALA A 54 -8.22 -9.34 -5.94
N GLY A 55 -8.49 -8.40 -5.04
CA GLY A 55 -9.84 -7.88 -4.79
C GLY A 55 -10.20 -6.81 -5.84
N GLY A 56 -10.80 -5.72 -5.42
CA GLY A 56 -10.96 -4.54 -6.30
C GLY A 56 -12.24 -4.54 -7.11
N GLY A 57 -13.32 -5.02 -6.55
CA GLY A 57 -14.67 -4.88 -7.14
C GLY A 57 -15.07 -5.94 -8.16
N LEU A 58 -14.15 -6.82 -8.55
CA LEU A 58 -14.43 -8.03 -9.31
C LEU A 58 -14.84 -9.15 -8.36
N ASP A 59 -15.64 -10.09 -8.85
CA ASP A 59 -15.99 -11.30 -8.10
C ASP A 59 -14.77 -12.23 -8.06
N TRP A 60 -13.82 -11.90 -7.15
CA TRP A 60 -12.68 -12.78 -6.94
C TRP A 60 -13.11 -14.11 -6.33
N THR A 61 -12.48 -15.20 -6.78
CA THR A 61 -12.73 -16.54 -6.28
C THR A 61 -11.83 -16.80 -5.07
N GLU A 62 -12.41 -17.33 -4.00
CA GLU A 62 -11.65 -17.73 -2.83
C GLU A 62 -10.71 -18.89 -3.19
N PRO A 63 -9.43 -18.79 -2.84
CA PRO A 63 -8.50 -19.89 -3.06
C PRO A 63 -8.86 -21.08 -2.14
N ASN A 64 -8.71 -22.27 -2.65
CA ASN A 64 -8.89 -23.49 -1.86
C ASN A 64 -7.59 -23.83 -1.11
N VAL A 65 -7.34 -23.06 -0.03
CA VAL A 65 -6.15 -23.20 0.80
C VAL A 65 -6.58 -23.24 2.26
N ASP A 66 -6.04 -24.19 3.00
CA ASP A 66 -6.20 -24.32 4.44
C ASP A 66 -4.85 -24.13 5.15
N ASP A 67 -4.86 -23.50 6.32
CA ASP A 67 -3.69 -23.23 7.16
C ASP A 67 -2.52 -22.51 6.44
N GLY A 68 -2.80 -21.82 5.34
CA GLY A 68 -1.84 -21.12 4.49
C GLY A 68 -1.69 -19.63 4.83
N LEU A 69 -0.80 -18.97 4.08
CA LEU A 69 -0.66 -17.52 4.05
C LEU A 69 -1.36 -16.98 2.78
N VAL A 70 -2.41 -16.20 2.98
CA VAL A 70 -3.19 -15.62 1.90
C VAL A 70 -3.06 -14.11 1.91
N VAL A 71 -2.71 -13.55 0.77
CA VAL A 71 -2.73 -12.09 0.54
C VAL A 71 -3.99 -11.75 -0.24
N VAL A 72 -4.79 -10.86 0.31
CA VAL A 72 -5.96 -10.30 -0.38
C VAL A 72 -5.71 -8.82 -0.60
N ASP A 73 -5.56 -8.44 -1.86
CA ASP A 73 -5.26 -7.07 -2.23
C ASP A 73 -6.53 -6.32 -2.66
N ASP A 74 -6.59 -5.03 -2.33
CA ASP A 74 -7.55 -4.06 -2.83
C ASP A 74 -9.04 -4.32 -2.48
N ILE A 75 -9.33 -4.64 -1.20
CA ILE A 75 -10.71 -4.74 -0.71
C ILE A 75 -11.34 -3.36 -0.60
N ILE A 76 -12.42 -3.14 -1.37
CA ILE A 76 -13.13 -1.86 -1.43
C ILE A 76 -14.49 -1.92 -0.74
N ARG A 77 -15.16 -3.08 -0.79
CA ARG A 77 -16.55 -3.24 -0.33
C ARG A 77 -16.65 -4.09 0.92
N LEU A 78 -17.50 -3.68 1.84
CA LEU A 78 -17.73 -4.40 3.09
C LEU A 78 -18.17 -5.86 2.88
N LYS A 79 -18.96 -6.14 1.82
CA LYS A 79 -19.40 -7.50 1.47
C LYS A 79 -18.25 -8.47 1.18
N GLU A 80 -17.09 -7.95 0.77
CA GLU A 80 -15.91 -8.76 0.48
C GLU A 80 -15.27 -9.33 1.77
N LEU A 81 -15.54 -8.71 2.94
CA LEU A 81 -15.10 -9.22 4.24
C LEU A 81 -15.68 -10.62 4.55
N ALA A 82 -16.84 -10.97 4.00
CA ALA A 82 -17.39 -12.31 4.18
C ALA A 82 -16.46 -13.40 3.59
N LYS A 83 -15.78 -13.09 2.48
CA LYS A 83 -14.78 -14.00 1.87
C LYS A 83 -13.52 -14.07 2.75
N VAL A 84 -13.07 -12.94 3.28
CA VAL A 84 -11.93 -12.89 4.22
C VAL A 84 -12.24 -13.72 5.48
N ILE A 85 -13.47 -13.62 6.01
CA ILE A 85 -13.93 -14.42 7.16
C ILE A 85 -13.84 -15.91 6.85
N ARG A 86 -14.28 -16.35 5.66
CA ARG A 86 -14.19 -17.76 5.28
C ARG A 86 -12.74 -18.25 5.18
N LEU A 87 -11.83 -17.43 4.70
CA LEU A 87 -10.39 -17.73 4.71
C LEU A 87 -9.86 -17.90 6.14
N LEU A 88 -10.25 -17.03 7.06
CA LEU A 88 -9.87 -17.11 8.48
C LEU A 88 -10.44 -18.37 9.16
N LEU A 89 -11.69 -18.75 8.84
CA LEU A 89 -12.33 -19.97 9.34
C LEU A 89 -11.63 -21.25 8.89
N ARG A 90 -10.99 -21.22 7.72
CA ARG A 90 -10.15 -22.32 7.21
C ARG A 90 -8.73 -22.34 7.83
N GLY A 91 -8.49 -21.59 8.88
CA GLY A 91 -7.19 -21.59 9.53
C GLY A 91 -6.13 -20.69 8.89
N ASN A 92 -6.43 -20.02 7.78
CA ASN A 92 -5.45 -19.19 7.07
C ASN A 92 -5.02 -17.97 7.90
N GLN A 93 -3.76 -17.57 7.72
CA GLN A 93 -3.27 -16.25 8.07
C GLN A 93 -3.46 -15.32 6.87
N VAL A 94 -4.10 -14.17 7.08
CA VAL A 94 -4.47 -13.26 6.00
C VAL A 94 -3.74 -11.92 6.13
N LEU A 95 -3.05 -11.51 5.07
CA LEU A 95 -2.56 -10.14 4.87
C LEU A 95 -3.52 -9.42 3.92
N LEU A 96 -4.12 -8.36 4.40
CA LEU A 96 -5.21 -7.67 3.71
C LEU A 96 -4.85 -6.22 3.41
N ALA A 97 -4.91 -5.82 2.14
CA ALA A 97 -4.95 -4.41 1.75
C ALA A 97 -6.40 -3.97 1.53
N ALA A 98 -6.82 -2.92 2.23
CA ALA A 98 -8.21 -2.48 2.20
C ALA A 98 -8.34 -0.95 2.11
N HIS A 99 -9.38 -0.50 1.41
CA HIS A 99 -9.83 0.89 1.40
C HIS A 99 -10.90 1.17 2.46
N LEU A 100 -11.27 0.16 3.23
CA LEU A 100 -12.28 0.26 4.27
C LEU A 100 -11.75 1.02 5.48
N HIS A 101 -12.65 1.73 6.16
CA HIS A 101 -12.32 2.39 7.41
C HIS A 101 -11.91 1.37 8.49
N PRO A 102 -10.90 1.65 9.33
CA PRO A 102 -10.43 0.73 10.39
C PRO A 102 -11.53 0.19 11.30
N ALA A 103 -12.59 0.96 11.53
CA ALA A 103 -13.73 0.52 12.35
C ALA A 103 -14.45 -0.72 11.79
N CYS A 104 -14.39 -0.97 10.47
CA CYS A 104 -14.98 -2.16 9.86
C CYS A 104 -14.34 -3.47 10.35
N PHE A 105 -13.12 -3.41 10.88
CA PHE A 105 -12.38 -4.58 11.38
C PHE A 105 -12.51 -4.80 12.88
N VAL A 106 -13.20 -3.90 13.61
CA VAL A 106 -13.39 -4.04 15.06
C VAL A 106 -14.11 -5.35 15.43
N PRO A 107 -15.19 -5.78 14.74
CA PRO A 107 -15.83 -7.04 15.06
C PRO A 107 -14.91 -8.25 14.87
N LEU A 108 -14.02 -8.20 13.87
CA LEU A 108 -13.08 -9.29 13.60
C LEU A 108 -12.03 -9.45 14.69
N ARG A 109 -11.65 -8.36 15.37
CA ARG A 109 -10.73 -8.37 16.51
C ARG A 109 -11.28 -9.13 17.72
N MET A 110 -12.60 -9.24 17.85
CA MET A 110 -13.24 -9.98 18.95
C MET A 110 -13.14 -11.50 18.75
N VAL A 111 -12.95 -11.95 17.51
CA VAL A 111 -12.93 -13.38 17.14
C VAL A 111 -11.53 -13.87 16.81
N TRP A 112 -10.75 -13.05 16.12
CA TRP A 112 -9.39 -13.41 15.69
C TRP A 112 -8.37 -12.36 16.13
N PRO A 113 -7.15 -12.78 16.52
CA PRO A 113 -6.05 -11.85 16.70
C PRO A 113 -5.83 -11.05 15.42
N THR A 114 -6.21 -9.77 15.45
CA THR A 114 -6.22 -8.87 14.28
C THR A 114 -5.44 -7.62 14.57
N HIS A 115 -4.52 -7.27 13.68
CA HIS A 115 -3.81 -6.00 13.69
C HIS A 115 -4.19 -5.15 12.49
N VAL A 116 -4.43 -3.86 12.69
CA VAL A 116 -4.78 -2.90 11.64
C VAL A 116 -3.75 -1.79 11.60
N TRP A 117 -3.02 -1.72 10.50
CA TRP A 117 -2.05 -0.69 10.19
C TRP A 117 -2.69 0.37 9.30
N ARG A 118 -2.49 1.63 9.69
CA ARG A 118 -2.85 2.74 8.82
C ARG A 118 -1.65 3.12 7.97
N THR A 119 -1.85 3.11 6.67
CA THR A 119 -0.86 3.57 5.70
C THR A 119 -1.08 5.04 5.36
N ASP A 120 -1.41 5.84 6.38
CA ASP A 120 -1.59 7.28 6.21
C ASP A 120 -0.27 7.87 5.70
N LEU A 121 -0.36 8.54 4.58
CA LEU A 121 0.75 9.24 3.98
C LEU A 121 0.85 10.63 4.57
N ASN A 122 2.03 10.97 5.03
CA ASN A 122 2.38 12.32 5.40
C ASN A 122 3.68 12.73 4.68
N ARG A 123 3.98 14.02 4.72
CA ARG A 123 5.19 14.60 4.11
C ARG A 123 6.47 13.89 4.54
N GLU A 124 6.61 13.60 5.83
CA GLU A 124 7.81 12.95 6.38
C GLU A 124 8.03 11.55 5.80
N LYS A 125 6.96 10.80 5.54
CA LYS A 125 7.07 9.48 4.90
C LYS A 125 7.48 9.59 3.44
N LEU A 126 6.99 10.61 2.72
CA LEU A 126 7.43 10.88 1.35
C LEU A 126 8.89 11.31 1.30
N GLU A 127 9.33 12.19 2.20
CA GLU A 127 10.73 12.59 2.33
C GLU A 127 11.62 11.36 2.60
N ARG A 128 11.24 10.50 3.55
CA ARG A 128 11.96 9.24 3.84
C ARG A 128 12.02 8.31 2.63
N HIS A 129 10.93 8.21 1.87
CA HIS A 129 10.91 7.41 0.65
C HIS A 129 11.89 7.93 -0.41
N LEU A 130 11.95 9.25 -0.61
CA LEU A 130 12.92 9.88 -1.52
C LEU A 130 14.36 9.66 -1.05
N GLN A 131 14.62 9.85 0.27
CA GLN A 131 15.93 9.61 0.89
C GLN A 131 16.41 8.17 0.71
N ALA A 132 15.54 7.20 0.98
CA ALA A 132 15.87 5.78 0.86
C ALA A 132 16.18 5.36 -0.59
N ARG A 133 15.62 6.07 -1.57
CA ARG A 133 15.92 5.90 -3.00
C ARG A 133 17.12 6.73 -3.48
N HIS A 134 17.78 7.46 -2.59
CA HIS A 134 18.88 8.39 -2.91
C HIS A 134 18.50 9.45 -3.95
N ILE A 135 17.23 9.91 -3.92
CA ILE A 135 16.75 10.95 -4.82
C ILE A 135 16.90 12.29 -4.12
N GLU A 136 17.61 13.22 -4.76
CA GLU A 136 17.75 14.58 -4.26
C GLU A 136 16.40 15.31 -4.34
N PHE A 137 16.06 16.05 -3.29
CA PHE A 137 14.84 16.86 -3.22
C PHE A 137 15.00 18.04 -2.27
N THR A 138 14.19 19.06 -2.47
CA THR A 138 14.00 20.12 -1.47
C THR A 138 12.68 19.90 -0.74
N ARG A 139 12.63 20.30 0.52
CA ARG A 139 11.40 20.25 1.32
C ARG A 139 10.26 21.02 0.65
N ALA A 140 10.57 22.18 0.06
CA ALA A 140 9.63 23.00 -0.68
C ALA A 140 8.99 22.27 -1.87
N ALA A 141 9.74 21.41 -2.56
CA ALA A 141 9.20 20.60 -3.66
C ALA A 141 8.24 19.52 -3.14
N VAL A 142 8.55 18.86 -2.02
CA VAL A 142 7.66 17.89 -1.38
C VAL A 142 6.38 18.58 -0.87
N ASP A 143 6.50 19.73 -0.23
CA ASP A 143 5.37 20.53 0.24
C ASP A 143 4.44 20.90 -0.93
N SER A 144 5.02 21.46 -2.00
CA SER A 144 4.29 21.84 -3.20
C SER A 144 3.62 20.65 -3.92
N TYR A 145 4.27 19.48 -3.88
CA TYR A 145 3.68 18.25 -4.40
C TYR A 145 2.48 17.80 -3.56
N CYS A 146 2.61 17.78 -2.24
CA CYS A 146 1.54 17.38 -1.34
C CYS A 146 0.32 18.30 -1.44
N ASP A 147 0.54 19.58 -1.62
CA ASP A 147 -0.54 20.58 -1.75
C ASP A 147 -1.32 20.42 -3.06
N GLU A 148 -0.67 19.97 -4.13
CA GLU A 148 -1.29 19.84 -5.47
C GLU A 148 -1.83 18.43 -5.74
N TYR A 149 -1.10 17.38 -5.37
CA TYR A 149 -1.42 15.97 -5.71
C TYR A 149 -1.82 15.14 -4.50
N GLY A 150 -1.78 15.70 -3.30
CA GLY A 150 -1.88 14.94 -2.07
C GLY A 150 -0.61 14.11 -1.81
N SER A 151 -0.65 13.29 -0.76
CA SER A 151 0.53 12.50 -0.37
C SER A 151 0.52 11.11 -1.03
N SER A 152 0.41 11.04 -2.35
CA SER A 152 0.34 9.77 -3.10
C SER A 152 1.73 9.26 -3.50
N TYR A 153 2.13 8.06 -3.04
CA TYR A 153 3.35 7.40 -3.53
C TYR A 153 3.26 6.99 -4.99
N LEU A 154 2.07 6.60 -5.44
CA LEU A 154 1.85 6.17 -6.81
C LEU A 154 2.16 7.29 -7.79
N ASP A 155 1.59 8.48 -7.54
CA ASP A 155 1.81 9.64 -8.40
C ASP A 155 3.25 10.13 -8.32
N MET A 156 3.85 10.12 -7.13
CA MET A 156 5.27 10.45 -6.96
C MET A 156 6.17 9.47 -7.74
N SER A 157 5.92 8.16 -7.64
CA SER A 157 6.68 7.14 -8.36
C SER A 157 6.52 7.32 -9.87
N HIS A 158 5.31 7.60 -10.35
CA HIS A 158 5.04 7.85 -11.77
C HIS A 158 5.81 9.08 -12.30
N ILE A 159 5.86 10.18 -11.51
CA ILE A 159 6.66 11.36 -11.85
C ILE A 159 8.15 10.98 -11.96
N LEU A 160 8.67 10.23 -11.00
CA LEU A 160 10.09 9.84 -10.98
C LEU A 160 10.46 8.86 -12.10
N GLU A 161 9.58 7.92 -12.42
CA GLU A 161 9.76 6.95 -13.51
C GLU A 161 9.74 7.63 -14.89
N ARG A 162 8.92 8.68 -15.05
CA ARG A 162 8.86 9.45 -16.31
C ARG A 162 10.12 10.28 -16.54
N TYR A 163 10.84 10.67 -15.47
CA TYR A 163 12.04 11.50 -15.54
C TYR A 163 13.21 10.87 -14.77
N PRO A 164 13.72 9.73 -15.22
CA PRO A 164 14.76 9.00 -14.50
C PRO A 164 16.06 9.80 -14.39
N GLY A 165 16.74 9.68 -13.26
CA GLY A 165 18.02 10.36 -13.00
C GLY A 165 17.91 11.85 -12.69
N CYS A 166 16.70 12.40 -12.60
CA CYS A 166 16.49 13.78 -12.15
C CYS A 166 16.31 13.84 -10.63
N SER A 167 16.66 14.99 -10.02
CA SER A 167 16.16 15.33 -8.69
C SER A 167 14.63 15.43 -8.72
N PHE A 168 13.98 15.20 -7.57
CA PHE A 168 12.51 15.29 -7.49
C PHE A 168 12.00 16.68 -7.91
N ASP A 169 12.69 17.75 -7.53
CA ASP A 169 12.37 19.12 -7.92
C ASP A 169 12.33 19.31 -9.44
N ARG A 170 13.30 18.74 -10.14
CA ARG A 170 13.37 18.82 -11.59
C ARG A 170 12.29 17.97 -12.23
N ALA A 171 12.10 16.75 -11.76
CA ALA A 171 11.08 15.83 -12.27
C ALA A 171 9.68 16.44 -12.12
N LEU A 172 9.35 17.01 -10.96
CA LEU A 172 8.07 17.67 -10.68
C LEU A 172 7.82 18.88 -11.58
N ARG A 173 8.86 19.73 -11.80
CA ARG A 173 8.75 20.87 -12.71
C ARG A 173 8.49 20.44 -14.16
N LEU A 174 9.18 19.40 -14.62
CA LEU A 174 9.01 18.86 -15.98
C LEU A 174 7.61 18.26 -16.13
N PHE A 175 7.17 17.49 -15.13
CA PHE A 175 5.84 16.89 -15.12
C PHE A 175 4.74 17.96 -15.22
N ARG A 176 4.81 19.01 -14.40
CA ARG A 176 3.86 20.14 -14.45
C ARG A 176 3.85 20.85 -15.80
N LYS A 177 5.03 21.05 -16.38
CA LYS A 177 5.15 21.71 -17.68
C LYS A 177 4.47 20.90 -18.79
N TYR A 178 4.71 19.61 -18.86
CA TYR A 178 4.24 18.76 -19.96
C TYR A 178 2.81 18.24 -19.73
N CYS A 179 2.39 17.93 -18.51
CA CYS A 179 1.01 17.53 -18.27
C CYS A 179 -0.01 18.67 -18.48
N ARG A 180 0.39 19.93 -18.25
CA ARG A 180 -0.48 21.07 -18.63
C ARG A 180 -0.65 21.23 -20.13
N LEU A 181 0.31 20.75 -20.93
CA LEU A 181 0.24 20.79 -22.40
C LEU A 181 -0.57 19.63 -22.99
N GLU A 182 -0.74 18.55 -22.22
CA GLU A 182 -1.51 17.36 -22.63
C GLU A 182 -3.00 17.46 -22.28
N GLN A 183 -3.42 18.43 -21.45
CA GLN A 183 -4.83 18.71 -21.22
C GLN A 183 -5.37 19.55 -22.40
N PRO A 184 -6.22 18.96 -23.28
CA PRO A 184 -6.90 19.77 -24.28
C PRO A 184 -7.74 20.82 -23.54
N THR A 185 -7.56 22.09 -23.89
CA THR A 185 -8.45 23.17 -23.47
C THR A 185 -9.87 22.78 -23.85
N LEU A 186 -10.61 22.22 -22.90
CA LEU A 186 -12.06 22.15 -23.01
C LEU A 186 -12.55 23.60 -22.94
N THR A 187 -12.55 24.26 -24.09
CA THR A 187 -13.32 25.50 -24.30
C THR A 187 -14.79 25.15 -24.21
N HIS A 188 -15.43 25.66 -23.16
CA HIS A 188 -16.87 25.70 -22.99
C HIS A 188 -17.50 26.66 -24.01
#